data_99812d653bb051ac54bd16fff21f25d9
#
_entry.id   99812d653bb051ac54bd16fff21f25d9
#
_cell.length_a   1.000
_cell.length_b   1.000
_cell.length_c   1.000
_cell.angle_alpha   90.00
_cell.angle_beta   90.00
_cell.angle_gamma   90.00
#
_symmetry.space_group_name_H-M   'P 1'
#
loop_
_entity.id
_entity.type
_entity.pdbx_description
1 polymer ?
#
loop_
_entity_poly.entity_id
_entity_poly.type
_entity_poly.pdbx_seq_one_letter_code
_entity_poly.pdbx_strand_id
1 'polypeptide(L)'
;INTVGTSEWDVHAIVAYDMIHGGTYIPADIARMSKDELLEKMSHYTFSNSGKAPLEYEALRTYSVESLRYIYTSIKRNHNFVDISALEGKEMPDGIDILTYSFPCQDLSNVGAFHGYNKGIDKDSGSRSSLLWQVGRVLTEMKDTGKTLPRFLLMENVPTLLSQRHKKNFETWIGCPN
;
A
#
# COMPACT_ATOMS: atom_id res chain seq x y z
N ILE A 1 17.14 11.15 1.47
CA ILE A 1 15.73 10.85 1.86
C ILE A 1 15.76 9.66 2.79
N ASN A 2 15.09 9.76 3.92
CA ASN A 2 14.93 8.65 4.86
C ASN A 2 13.49 8.15 4.77
N THR A 3 13.30 6.90 4.33
CA THR A 3 11.97 6.27 4.28
C THR A 3 11.59 5.80 5.69
N VAL A 4 10.49 6.30 6.23
CA VAL A 4 10.02 5.99 7.59
C VAL A 4 8.93 4.90 7.63
N GLY A 5 8.37 4.56 6.49
CA GLY A 5 7.39 3.48 6.34
C GLY A 5 6.92 3.34 4.90
N THR A 6 6.36 2.20 4.57
CA THR A 6 5.77 1.89 3.26
C THR A 6 4.41 1.20 3.47
N SER A 7 3.56 1.18 2.45
CA SER A 7 2.37 0.34 2.40
C SER A 7 2.30 -0.29 1.01
N GLU A 8 2.64 -1.56 0.95
CA GLU A 8 2.65 -2.38 -0.27
C GLU A 8 2.23 -3.81 0.10
N TRP A 9 1.25 -4.36 -0.56
CA TRP A 9 0.72 -5.68 -0.27
C TRP A 9 1.18 -6.79 -1.23
N ASP A 10 1.71 -6.41 -2.42
CA ASP A 10 2.27 -7.41 -3.35
C ASP A 10 3.60 -7.93 -2.83
N VAL A 11 3.67 -9.23 -2.55
CA VAL A 11 4.86 -9.86 -1.95
C VAL A 11 6.11 -9.70 -2.80
N HIS A 12 5.97 -9.65 -4.13
CA HIS A 12 7.11 -9.47 -5.03
C HIS A 12 7.61 -8.03 -4.99
N ALA A 13 6.70 -7.05 -4.95
CA ALA A 13 7.05 -5.64 -4.83
C ALA A 13 7.67 -5.33 -3.47
N ILE A 14 7.15 -5.90 -2.37
CA ILE A 14 7.73 -5.80 -1.02
C ILE A 14 9.20 -6.23 -1.03
N VAL A 15 9.48 -7.43 -1.56
CA VAL A 15 10.84 -7.99 -1.58
C VAL A 15 11.73 -7.22 -2.54
N ALA A 16 11.25 -6.86 -3.74
CA ALA A 16 12.01 -6.09 -4.71
C ALA A 16 12.43 -4.71 -4.17
N TYR A 17 11.52 -4.00 -3.51
CA TYR A 17 11.81 -2.72 -2.87
C TYR A 17 12.93 -2.86 -1.84
N ASP A 18 12.82 -3.88 -0.97
CA ASP A 18 13.81 -4.11 0.08
C ASP A 18 15.19 -4.49 -0.50
N MET A 19 15.24 -5.32 -1.53
CA MET A 19 16.49 -5.67 -2.20
C MET A 19 17.20 -4.46 -2.81
N ILE A 20 16.46 -3.49 -3.33
CA ILE A 20 16.99 -2.27 -3.94
C ILE A 20 17.49 -1.30 -2.86
N HIS A 21 16.77 -1.14 -1.76
CA HIS A 21 17.01 -0.08 -0.78
C HIS A 21 17.61 -0.57 0.54
N GLY A 22 17.32 -1.78 0.97
CA GLY A 22 17.73 -2.37 2.25
C GLY A 22 18.77 -3.48 2.15
N GLY A 23 18.98 -4.02 0.95
CA GLY A 23 19.90 -5.12 0.68
C GLY A 23 19.30 -6.52 0.91
N THR A 24 20.12 -7.56 0.74
CA THR A 24 19.69 -8.97 0.77
C THR A 24 19.91 -9.67 2.12
N TYR A 25 20.32 -8.93 3.15
CA TYR A 25 20.64 -9.50 4.45
C TYR A 25 19.38 -9.86 5.24
N ILE A 26 19.33 -11.08 5.76
CA ILE A 26 18.29 -11.55 6.70
C ILE A 26 18.85 -11.47 8.13
N PRO A 27 18.21 -10.74 9.06
CA PRO A 27 18.60 -10.68 10.46
C PRO A 27 18.64 -12.07 11.12
N ALA A 28 19.60 -12.29 12.02
CA ALA A 28 19.85 -13.60 12.62
C ALA A 28 18.65 -14.15 13.43
N ASP A 29 17.86 -13.29 14.02
CA ASP A 29 16.62 -13.65 14.71
C ASP A 29 15.57 -14.18 13.73
N ILE A 30 15.38 -13.54 12.58
CA ILE A 30 14.46 -13.99 11.52
C ILE A 30 15.00 -15.26 10.83
N ALA A 31 16.32 -15.34 10.62
CA ALA A 31 16.94 -16.50 10.01
C ALA A 31 16.73 -17.81 10.79
N ARG A 32 16.52 -17.69 12.11
CA ARG A 32 16.27 -18.84 13.02
C ARG A 32 14.81 -19.21 13.15
N MET A 33 13.88 -18.34 12.68
CA MET A 33 12.45 -18.63 12.78
C MET A 33 12.07 -19.84 11.92
N SER A 34 11.24 -20.67 12.49
CA SER A 34 10.57 -21.76 11.77
C SER A 34 9.53 -21.21 10.80
N LYS A 35 9.05 -22.08 9.91
CA LYS A 35 7.98 -21.72 8.96
C LYS A 35 6.70 -21.31 9.69
N ASP A 36 6.33 -22.07 10.73
CA ASP A 36 5.09 -21.84 11.48
C ASP A 36 5.15 -20.51 12.25
N GLU A 37 6.28 -20.17 12.87
CA GLU A 37 6.48 -18.85 13.53
C GLU A 37 6.36 -17.69 12.53
N LEU A 38 6.92 -17.82 11.34
CA LEU A 38 6.80 -16.80 10.29
C LEU A 38 5.36 -16.63 9.82
N LEU A 39 4.66 -17.74 9.57
CA LEU A 39 3.26 -17.73 9.17
C LEU A 39 2.36 -17.11 10.25
N GLU A 40 2.58 -17.44 11.52
CA GLU A 40 1.86 -16.83 12.65
C GLU A 40 2.07 -15.31 12.68
N LYS A 41 3.35 -14.87 12.60
CA LYS A 41 3.67 -13.43 12.58
C LYS A 41 3.11 -12.66 11.39
N MET A 42 2.86 -13.34 10.28
CA MET A 42 2.32 -12.74 9.07
C MET A 42 0.81 -12.96 8.90
N SER A 43 0.16 -13.72 9.80
CA SER A 43 -1.25 -14.11 9.67
C SER A 43 -2.25 -12.94 9.68
N HIS A 44 -1.87 -11.81 10.27
CA HIS A 44 -2.70 -10.61 10.36
C HIS A 44 -2.58 -9.67 9.14
N TYR A 45 -1.64 -9.95 8.22
CA TYR A 45 -1.49 -9.16 7.01
C TYR A 45 -2.31 -9.75 5.86
N THR A 46 -2.89 -8.87 5.05
CA THR A 46 -3.49 -9.23 3.77
C THR A 46 -2.46 -9.02 2.67
N PHE A 47 -1.94 -10.10 2.11
CA PHE A 47 -0.99 -10.06 1.00
C PHE A 47 -1.67 -10.19 -0.35
N SER A 48 -0.92 -9.91 -1.40
CA SER A 48 -1.22 -10.23 -2.78
C SER A 48 0.02 -10.80 -3.47
N ASN A 49 -0.14 -11.62 -4.50
CA ASN A 49 0.94 -12.05 -5.39
C ASN A 49 0.82 -11.48 -6.81
N SER A 50 -0.12 -10.60 -7.04
CA SER A 50 -0.42 -10.01 -8.34
C SER A 50 -0.81 -8.53 -8.27
N GLY A 51 -0.90 -7.95 -7.07
CA GLY A 51 -1.43 -6.61 -6.82
C GLY A 51 -2.92 -6.45 -7.16
N LYS A 52 -3.65 -7.55 -7.46
CA LYS A 52 -5.03 -7.50 -7.95
C LYS A 52 -6.06 -8.09 -7.01
N ALA A 53 -5.68 -9.13 -6.28
CA ALA A 53 -6.55 -9.85 -5.37
C ALA A 53 -5.78 -10.28 -4.13
N PRO A 54 -6.46 -10.43 -2.99
CA PRO A 54 -5.85 -11.00 -1.79
C PRO A 54 -5.30 -12.41 -2.06
N LEU A 55 -4.17 -12.71 -1.42
CA LEU A 55 -3.59 -14.03 -1.39
C LEU A 55 -4.23 -14.83 -0.25
N GLU A 56 -4.81 -15.97 -0.56
CA GLU A 56 -5.35 -16.85 0.46
C GLU A 56 -4.24 -17.38 1.40
N TYR A 57 -4.54 -17.49 2.67
CA TYR A 57 -3.57 -17.94 3.68
C TYR A 57 -2.94 -19.31 3.33
N GLU A 58 -3.73 -20.23 2.79
CA GLU A 58 -3.24 -21.54 2.35
C GLU A 58 -2.20 -21.42 1.21
N ALA A 59 -2.35 -20.43 0.34
CA ALA A 59 -1.36 -20.16 -0.70
C ALA A 59 -0.06 -19.60 -0.10
N LEU A 60 -0.13 -18.75 0.93
CA LEU A 60 1.06 -18.28 1.66
C LEU A 60 1.82 -19.46 2.31
N ARG A 61 1.11 -20.45 2.81
CA ARG A 61 1.69 -21.69 3.37
C ARG A 61 2.48 -22.52 2.36
N THR A 62 2.26 -22.35 1.07
CA THR A 62 3.03 -23.06 0.04
C THR A 62 4.44 -22.48 -0.17
N TYR A 63 4.70 -21.27 0.31
CA TYR A 63 6.00 -20.61 0.16
C TYR A 63 7.08 -21.35 0.94
N SER A 64 8.31 -21.32 0.42
CA SER A 64 9.48 -21.85 1.15
C SER A 64 9.73 -21.03 2.41
N VAL A 65 10.36 -21.63 3.42
CA VAL A 65 10.76 -20.91 4.63
C VAL A 65 11.70 -19.74 4.31
N GLU A 66 12.53 -19.91 3.30
CA GLU A 66 13.45 -18.85 2.85
C GLU A 66 12.68 -17.67 2.25
N SER A 67 11.71 -17.93 1.37
CA SER A 67 10.84 -16.87 0.82
C SER A 67 10.09 -16.13 1.92
N LEU A 68 9.52 -16.84 2.89
CA LEU A 68 8.84 -16.23 4.03
C LEU A 68 9.77 -15.36 4.88
N ARG A 69 11.04 -15.79 5.07
CA ARG A 69 12.05 -14.99 5.77
C ARG A 69 12.37 -13.70 5.02
N TYR A 70 12.51 -13.75 3.71
CA TYR A 70 12.70 -12.54 2.90
C TYR A 70 11.51 -11.60 2.99
N ILE A 71 10.29 -12.09 2.82
CA ILE A 71 9.07 -11.27 2.92
C ILE A 71 8.99 -10.61 4.31
N TYR A 72 9.14 -11.40 5.37
CA TYR A 72 9.04 -10.87 6.74
C TYR A 72 10.16 -9.87 7.07
N THR A 73 11.39 -10.14 6.62
CA THR A 73 12.52 -9.21 6.76
C THR A 73 12.21 -7.89 6.07
N SER A 74 11.70 -7.94 4.84
CA SER A 74 11.37 -6.76 4.05
C SER A 74 10.28 -5.91 4.72
N ILE A 75 9.26 -6.55 5.28
CA ILE A 75 8.20 -5.87 6.06
C ILE A 75 8.81 -5.15 7.27
N LYS A 76 9.62 -5.86 8.05
CA LYS A 76 10.21 -5.30 9.29
C LYS A 76 11.19 -4.17 9.01
N ARG A 77 12.06 -4.33 8.01
CA ARG A 77 13.10 -3.36 7.66
C ARG A 77 12.53 -2.05 7.15
N ASN A 78 11.49 -2.13 6.32
CA ASN A 78 10.87 -0.98 5.69
C ASN A 78 9.64 -0.44 6.43
N HIS A 79 9.36 -0.95 7.63
CA HIS A 79 8.13 -0.62 8.37
C HIS A 79 6.91 -0.66 7.43
N ASN A 80 6.76 -1.79 6.70
CA ASN A 80 5.70 -1.94 5.73
C ASN A 80 4.38 -2.31 6.42
N PHE A 81 3.37 -1.45 6.25
CA PHE A 81 2.00 -1.66 6.77
C PHE A 81 1.18 -2.63 5.91
N VAL A 82 1.72 -3.09 4.80
CA VAL A 82 1.16 -4.05 3.85
C VAL A 82 -0.11 -3.50 3.19
N ASP A 83 -1.29 -3.74 3.73
CA ASP A 83 -2.57 -3.35 3.13
C ASP A 83 -3.03 -1.99 3.66
N ILE A 84 -3.08 -1.00 2.79
CA ILE A 84 -3.56 0.35 3.13
C ILE A 84 -5.00 0.34 3.65
N SER A 85 -5.81 -0.65 3.27
CA SER A 85 -7.20 -0.75 3.71
C SER A 85 -7.30 -1.12 5.20
N ALA A 86 -6.29 -1.80 5.73
CA ALA A 86 -6.18 -2.17 7.14
C ALA A 86 -5.38 -1.16 7.97
N LEU A 87 -4.57 -0.31 7.33
CA LEU A 87 -3.74 0.69 8.00
C LEU A 87 -4.61 1.73 8.71
N GLU A 88 -4.39 1.93 10.00
CA GLU A 88 -5.04 2.98 10.78
C GLU A 88 -4.14 4.22 10.90
N GLY A 89 -4.74 5.43 10.88
CA GLY A 89 -3.99 6.68 10.96
C GLY A 89 -3.12 6.80 12.23
N LYS A 90 -3.53 6.18 13.34
CA LYS A 90 -2.72 6.15 14.58
C LYS A 90 -1.40 5.38 14.44
N GLU A 91 -1.28 4.46 13.47
CA GLU A 91 -0.08 3.67 13.22
C GLU A 91 0.95 4.43 12.37
N MET A 92 0.51 5.47 11.67
CA MET A 92 1.40 6.29 10.85
C MET A 92 2.49 6.93 11.70
N PRO A 93 3.75 7.01 11.22
CA PRO A 93 4.80 7.75 11.89
C PRO A 93 4.44 9.23 12.07
N ASP A 94 4.99 9.86 13.12
CA ASP A 94 4.92 11.32 13.26
C ASP A 94 6.04 12.01 12.48
N GLY A 95 5.84 13.29 12.13
CA GLY A 95 6.87 14.13 11.52
C GLY A 95 7.22 13.75 10.08
N ILE A 96 6.26 13.20 9.33
CA ILE A 96 6.45 12.89 7.92
C ILE A 96 6.55 14.19 7.12
N ASP A 97 7.66 14.39 6.40
CA ASP A 97 7.78 15.53 5.51
C ASP A 97 6.99 15.31 4.22
N ILE A 98 7.12 14.15 3.60
CA ILE A 98 6.48 13.84 2.30
C ILE A 98 5.82 12.47 2.38
N LEU A 99 4.54 12.41 2.03
CA LEU A 99 3.83 11.18 1.72
C LEU A 99 3.71 11.04 0.20
N THR A 100 4.34 10.01 -0.35
CA THR A 100 4.22 9.69 -1.77
C THR A 100 3.23 8.54 -1.94
N TYR A 101 2.37 8.60 -2.94
CA TYR A 101 1.42 7.52 -3.22
C TYR A 101 1.01 7.51 -4.69
N SER A 102 0.68 6.31 -5.15
CA SER A 102 -0.03 6.09 -6.40
C SER A 102 -1.15 5.08 -6.16
N PHE A 103 -2.09 5.02 -7.08
CA PHE A 103 -3.18 4.04 -7.03
C PHE A 103 -3.44 3.51 -8.45
N PRO A 104 -4.01 2.30 -8.59
CA PRO A 104 -4.20 1.70 -9.91
C PRO A 104 -4.99 2.60 -10.86
N CYS A 105 -4.40 2.86 -12.03
CA CYS A 105 -4.96 3.77 -13.04
C CYS A 105 -5.88 3.06 -14.07
N GLN A 106 -6.14 1.76 -13.92
CA GLN A 106 -6.83 0.95 -14.93
C GLN A 106 -8.25 1.45 -15.22
N ASP A 107 -8.96 1.88 -14.19
CA ASP A 107 -10.30 2.45 -14.32
C ASP A 107 -10.30 3.92 -14.82
N LEU A 108 -9.13 4.54 -14.93
CA LEU A 108 -8.94 5.92 -15.41
C LEU A 108 -8.39 5.98 -16.84
N SER A 109 -7.63 4.97 -17.27
CA SER A 109 -6.96 4.99 -18.55
C SER A 109 -7.90 4.67 -19.69
N ASN A 110 -7.65 5.28 -20.87
CA ASN A 110 -8.39 4.95 -22.09
C ASN A 110 -8.22 3.48 -22.50
N VAL A 111 -7.06 2.89 -22.21
CA VAL A 111 -6.79 1.46 -22.44
C VAL A 111 -7.61 0.60 -21.49
N GLY A 112 -7.71 0.99 -20.22
CA GLY A 112 -8.58 0.33 -19.24
C GLY A 112 -10.06 0.37 -19.68
N ALA A 113 -10.54 1.52 -20.15
CA ALA A 113 -11.89 1.68 -20.65
C ALA A 113 -12.20 0.73 -21.82
N PHE A 114 -11.25 0.52 -22.72
CA PHE A 114 -11.37 -0.43 -23.83
C PHE A 114 -11.52 -1.89 -23.34
N HIS A 115 -10.94 -2.21 -22.17
CA HIS A 115 -11.06 -3.52 -21.52
C HIS A 115 -12.22 -3.61 -20.53
N GLY A 116 -13.15 -2.65 -20.51
CA GLY A 116 -14.33 -2.66 -19.64
C GLY A 116 -14.11 -2.10 -18.22
N TYR A 117 -12.94 -1.54 -17.93
CA TYR A 117 -12.65 -0.87 -16.67
C TYR A 117 -13.15 0.58 -16.70
N ASN A 118 -14.38 0.83 -16.28
CA ASN A 118 -15.05 2.12 -16.43
C ASN A 118 -15.50 2.77 -15.13
N LYS A 119 -15.13 2.20 -13.96
CA LYS A 119 -15.66 2.64 -12.67
C LYS A 119 -15.06 3.95 -12.15
N GLY A 120 -13.91 4.38 -12.68
CA GLY A 120 -13.26 5.64 -12.27
C GLY A 120 -12.77 5.62 -10.82
N ILE A 121 -12.74 6.80 -10.21
CA ILE A 121 -12.34 7.03 -8.81
C ILE A 121 -13.55 7.27 -7.89
N ASP A 122 -14.74 6.85 -8.27
CA ASP A 122 -15.93 7.01 -7.43
C ASP A 122 -15.75 6.27 -6.11
N LYS A 123 -16.06 6.94 -5.00
CA LYS A 123 -15.76 6.49 -3.64
C LYS A 123 -16.31 5.09 -3.34
N ASP A 124 -17.52 4.80 -3.83
CA ASP A 124 -18.25 3.56 -3.54
C ASP A 124 -18.28 2.61 -4.76
N SER A 125 -17.41 2.82 -5.74
CA SER A 125 -17.42 2.03 -6.98
C SER A 125 -16.89 0.62 -6.82
N GLY A 126 -16.17 0.32 -5.73
CA GLY A 126 -15.44 -0.93 -5.55
C GLY A 126 -14.33 -1.13 -6.60
N SER A 127 -13.93 -0.07 -7.31
CA SER A 127 -12.81 -0.09 -8.24
C SER A 127 -11.48 -0.04 -7.50
N ARG A 128 -10.41 -0.53 -8.13
CA ARG A 128 -9.06 -0.40 -7.56
C ARG A 128 -8.59 1.04 -7.51
N SER A 129 -9.08 1.90 -8.39
CA SER A 129 -8.81 3.33 -8.37
C SER A 129 -9.45 4.03 -7.18
N SER A 130 -10.44 3.41 -6.51
CA SER A 130 -11.03 3.92 -5.26
C SER A 130 -10.07 3.83 -4.06
N LEU A 131 -8.93 3.13 -4.17
CA LEU A 131 -7.87 3.12 -3.15
C LEU A 131 -7.32 4.52 -2.84
N LEU A 132 -7.50 5.49 -3.73
CA LEU A 132 -7.25 6.91 -3.43
C LEU A 132 -7.93 7.35 -2.12
N TRP A 133 -9.16 6.91 -1.88
CA TRP A 133 -9.93 7.28 -0.70
C TRP A 133 -9.39 6.66 0.59
N GLN A 134 -8.62 5.57 0.50
CA GLN A 134 -7.94 5.01 1.67
C GLN A 134 -6.83 5.94 2.16
N VAL A 135 -6.11 6.61 1.26
CA VAL A 135 -5.15 7.65 1.64
C VAL A 135 -5.85 8.78 2.39
N GLY A 136 -6.98 9.27 1.84
CA GLY A 136 -7.78 10.31 2.51
C GLY A 136 -8.30 9.87 3.89
N ARG A 137 -8.72 8.60 4.03
CA ARG A 137 -9.16 8.02 5.31
C ARG A 137 -8.02 8.04 6.33
N VAL A 138 -6.84 7.53 5.96
CA VAL A 138 -5.67 7.49 6.85
C VAL A 138 -5.27 8.89 7.29
N LEU A 139 -5.24 9.87 6.38
CA LEU A 139 -4.94 11.27 6.73
C LEU A 139 -5.97 11.87 7.69
N THR A 140 -7.26 11.59 7.48
CA THR A 140 -8.33 12.03 8.39
C THR A 140 -8.15 11.42 9.78
N GLU A 141 -7.90 10.12 9.85
CA GLU A 141 -7.66 9.41 11.12
C GLU A 141 -6.40 9.92 11.85
N MET A 142 -5.32 10.25 11.12
CA MET A 142 -4.15 10.90 11.71
C MET A 142 -4.54 12.21 12.40
N LYS A 143 -5.32 13.06 11.71
CA LYS A 143 -5.80 14.33 12.26
C LYS A 143 -6.67 14.13 13.50
N ASP A 144 -7.62 13.19 13.44
CA ASP A 144 -8.55 12.90 14.52
C ASP A 144 -7.85 12.33 15.77
N THR A 145 -6.73 11.64 15.57
CA THR A 145 -5.89 11.11 16.67
C THR A 145 -4.81 12.09 17.13
N GLY A 146 -4.81 13.33 16.61
CA GLY A 146 -3.87 14.39 17.01
C GLY A 146 -2.46 14.23 16.44
N LYS A 147 -2.26 13.37 15.45
CA LYS A 147 -0.98 13.25 14.75
C LYS A 147 -0.73 14.40 13.79
N THR A 148 0.55 14.72 13.60
CA THR A 148 0.97 15.72 12.61
C THR A 148 0.81 15.14 11.20
N LEU A 149 0.07 15.84 10.35
CA LEU A 149 -0.08 15.45 8.94
C LEU A 149 1.25 15.64 8.17
N PRO A 150 1.48 14.85 7.10
CA PRO A 150 2.60 15.08 6.19
C PRO A 150 2.60 16.51 5.63
N ARG A 151 3.78 17.13 5.55
CA ARG A 151 3.90 18.51 5.04
C ARG A 151 3.60 18.60 3.55
N PHE A 152 3.91 17.56 2.80
CA PHE A 152 3.67 17.48 1.37
C PHE A 152 3.06 16.13 1.00
N LEU A 153 2.11 16.17 0.07
CA LEU A 153 1.52 15.01 -0.58
C LEU A 153 1.98 14.98 -2.02
N LEU A 154 2.63 13.90 -2.44
CA LEU A 154 3.07 13.70 -3.82
C LEU A 154 2.32 12.51 -4.41
N MET A 155 1.39 12.79 -5.32
CA MET A 155 0.60 11.79 -6.02
C MET A 155 1.15 11.58 -7.44
N GLU A 156 1.34 10.32 -7.82
CA GLU A 156 1.60 9.92 -9.19
C GLU A 156 0.36 9.24 -9.75
N ASN A 157 -0.07 9.63 -10.97
CA ASN A 157 -1.10 8.91 -11.72
C ASN A 157 -1.12 9.36 -13.20
N VAL A 158 -2.00 8.75 -14.01
CA VAL A 158 -2.16 9.10 -15.43
C VAL A 158 -2.89 10.43 -15.63
N PRO A 159 -2.57 11.20 -16.70
CA PRO A 159 -3.19 12.51 -16.96
C PRO A 159 -4.71 12.49 -17.09
N THR A 160 -5.29 11.35 -17.47
CA THR A 160 -6.74 11.17 -17.58
C THR A 160 -7.49 11.39 -16.26
N LEU A 161 -6.80 11.32 -15.12
CA LEU A 161 -7.35 11.72 -13.82
C LEU A 161 -7.89 13.17 -13.83
N LEU A 162 -7.26 14.05 -14.60
CA LEU A 162 -7.65 15.46 -14.74
C LEU A 162 -8.74 15.69 -15.79
N SER A 163 -9.25 14.63 -16.46
CA SER A 163 -10.33 14.73 -17.43
C SER A 163 -11.63 15.19 -16.77
N GLN A 164 -12.54 15.78 -17.57
CA GLN A 164 -13.86 16.23 -17.09
C GLN A 164 -14.63 15.13 -16.35
N ARG A 165 -14.48 13.89 -16.78
CA ARG A 165 -15.14 12.72 -16.18
C ARG A 165 -14.76 12.51 -14.70
N HIS A 166 -13.49 12.74 -14.35
CA HIS A 166 -12.96 12.46 -13.01
C HIS A 166 -12.75 13.73 -12.19
N LYS A 167 -12.86 14.90 -12.82
CA LYS A 167 -12.56 16.22 -12.24
C LYS A 167 -13.27 16.43 -10.91
N LYS A 168 -14.57 16.17 -10.84
CA LYS A 168 -15.37 16.38 -9.63
C LYS A 168 -14.86 15.55 -8.44
N ASN A 169 -14.57 14.28 -8.66
CA ASN A 169 -14.06 13.40 -7.60
C ASN A 169 -12.65 13.80 -7.19
N PHE A 170 -11.82 14.20 -8.16
CA PHE A 170 -10.47 14.68 -7.87
C PHE A 170 -10.49 15.99 -7.08
N GLU A 171 -11.33 16.96 -7.45
CA GLU A 171 -11.53 18.20 -6.70
C GLU A 171 -12.08 17.93 -5.29
N THR A 172 -13.01 16.98 -5.14
CA THR A 172 -13.50 16.55 -3.84
C THR A 172 -12.36 15.98 -2.99
N TRP A 173 -11.49 15.15 -3.59
CA TRP A 173 -10.35 14.58 -2.90
C TRP A 173 -9.33 15.64 -2.46
N ILE A 174 -9.00 16.61 -3.32
CA ILE A 174 -8.13 17.74 -2.96
C ILE A 174 -8.73 18.59 -1.84
N GLY A 175 -10.05 18.73 -1.81
CA GLY A 175 -10.78 19.46 -0.76
C GLY A 175 -11.03 18.65 0.52
N CYS A 176 -10.65 17.37 0.56
CA CYS A 176 -10.62 16.61 1.81
C CYS A 176 -9.64 17.31 2.77
N PRO A 177 -9.95 17.39 4.07
CA PRO A 177 -9.20 18.25 5.00
C PRO A 177 -7.72 17.84 5.05
N ASN A 178 -6.91 18.71 4.45
CA ASN A 178 -5.46 18.77 4.67
C ASN A 178 -5.18 19.47 5.99
#